data_44f7671bc6f740f8d3deb19e0814b15f
#
_entry.id   44f7671bc6f740f8d3deb19e0814b15f
#
_cell.length_a   1.000
_cell.length_b   1.000
_cell.length_c   1.000
_cell.angle_alpha   90.00
_cell.angle_beta   90.00
_cell.angle_gamma   90.00
#
_symmetry.space_group_name_H-M   'P 1'
#
loop_
_entity.id
_entity.type
_entity.pdbx_description
1 polymer ?
#
loop_
_entity_poly.entity_id
_entity_poly.type
_entity_poly.pdbx_seq_one_letter_code
_entity_poly.pdbx_strand_id
1 'polypeptide(L)'
;MIEKKNNKKKILLIEDEKDMAYAVTLQLEAKGYEVIVAFDGKEGLDKARTKKPDLIILDLMLPKIDGYKVCRMLKFDSKYQNIPIILFTARAQDSDKKIGKDVGADFYITKPFEPSVLLDKIRELLKE
;
A
#
# COMPACT_ATOMS: atom_id res chain seq x y z
N MET A 1 -24.87 21.82 -15.72
CA MET A 1 -24.63 20.86 -14.71
C MET A 1 -23.17 20.55 -14.57
N ILE A 2 -22.77 20.34 -13.42
CA ILE A 2 -21.40 20.04 -13.19
C ILE A 2 -21.20 18.56 -13.26
N GLU A 3 -20.26 18.17 -14.05
CA GLU A 3 -19.94 16.80 -14.11
C GLU A 3 -19.31 16.34 -12.84
N LYS A 4 -19.79 15.25 -12.33
CA LYS A 4 -19.29 14.73 -11.11
C LYS A 4 -17.96 14.08 -11.33
N LYS A 5 -16.94 14.64 -10.77
CA LYS A 5 -15.64 14.03 -10.88
C LYS A 5 -15.52 12.86 -9.93
N ASN A 6 -14.72 11.92 -10.31
CA ASN A 6 -14.40 10.83 -9.44
C ASN A 6 -13.38 11.33 -8.42
N ASN A 7 -13.86 11.64 -7.21
CA ASN A 7 -12.99 12.13 -6.15
C ASN A 7 -12.49 11.04 -5.24
N LYS A 8 -12.63 9.78 -5.66
CA LYS A 8 -12.15 8.68 -4.84
C LYS A 8 -10.64 8.72 -4.75
N LYS A 9 -10.12 8.46 -3.56
CA LYS A 9 -8.69 8.28 -3.39
C LYS A 9 -8.28 6.95 -3.96
N LYS A 10 -7.11 6.92 -4.57
CA LYS A 10 -6.57 5.71 -5.19
C LYS A 10 -5.61 5.03 -4.25
N ILE A 11 -5.81 3.75 -4.05
CA ILE A 11 -4.91 2.94 -3.24
C ILE A 11 -4.29 1.88 -4.15
N LEU A 12 -2.97 1.83 -4.17
CA LEU A 12 -2.27 0.77 -4.87
C LEU A 12 -1.95 -0.34 -3.87
N LEU A 13 -2.46 -1.52 -4.15
CA LEU A 13 -2.26 -2.70 -3.30
C LEU A 13 -1.30 -3.64 -4.01
N ILE A 14 -0.13 -3.83 -3.43
CA ILE A 14 0.90 -4.71 -3.99
C ILE A 14 0.94 -5.97 -3.16
N GLU A 15 0.36 -7.05 -3.68
CA GLU A 15 0.15 -8.30 -2.98
C GLU A 15 0.10 -9.43 -3.98
N ASP A 16 0.96 -10.45 -3.82
CA ASP A 16 1.00 -11.55 -4.78
C ASP A 16 -0.03 -12.63 -4.53
N GLU A 17 -0.57 -12.71 -3.33
CA GLU A 17 -1.61 -13.70 -3.01
C GLU A 17 -2.96 -13.17 -3.45
N LYS A 18 -3.53 -13.81 -4.47
CA LYS A 18 -4.74 -13.27 -5.12
C LYS A 18 -5.95 -13.22 -4.21
N ASP A 19 -6.12 -14.23 -3.35
CA ASP A 19 -7.26 -14.25 -2.45
C ASP A 19 -7.19 -13.11 -1.44
N MET A 20 -6.00 -12.83 -0.92
CA MET A 20 -5.82 -11.73 0.00
C MET A 20 -6.04 -10.40 -0.71
N ALA A 21 -5.49 -10.25 -1.91
CA ALA A 21 -5.67 -9.03 -2.69
C ALA A 21 -7.15 -8.78 -2.97
N TYR A 22 -7.90 -9.82 -3.32
CA TYR A 22 -9.32 -9.70 -3.58
C TYR A 22 -10.09 -9.27 -2.34
N ALA A 23 -9.81 -9.92 -1.20
CA ALA A 23 -10.50 -9.60 0.05
C ALA A 23 -10.24 -8.16 0.49
N VAL A 24 -8.98 -7.72 0.43
CA VAL A 24 -8.63 -6.36 0.81
C VAL A 24 -9.28 -5.35 -0.14
N THR A 25 -9.25 -5.66 -1.44
CA THR A 25 -9.87 -4.79 -2.44
C THR A 25 -11.35 -4.59 -2.16
N LEU A 26 -12.09 -5.66 -1.87
CA LEU A 26 -13.51 -5.54 -1.57
C LEU A 26 -13.76 -4.65 -0.36
N GLN A 27 -12.95 -4.83 0.68
CA GLN A 27 -13.11 -4.04 1.90
C GLN A 27 -12.86 -2.55 1.64
N LEU A 28 -11.84 -2.25 0.86
CA LEU A 28 -11.49 -0.86 0.58
C LEU A 28 -12.49 -0.21 -0.37
N GLU A 29 -12.92 -0.94 -1.39
CA GLU A 29 -13.92 -0.41 -2.32
C GLU A 29 -15.24 -0.13 -1.62
N ALA A 30 -15.60 -0.99 -0.67
CA ALA A 30 -16.82 -0.77 0.11
C ALA A 30 -16.78 0.54 0.92
N LYS A 31 -15.59 1.05 1.19
CA LYS A 31 -15.41 2.30 1.92
C LYS A 31 -15.16 3.50 1.00
N GLY A 32 -15.30 3.29 -0.31
CA GLY A 32 -15.23 4.40 -1.26
C GLY A 32 -13.88 4.64 -1.89
N TYR A 33 -12.93 3.73 -1.73
CA TYR A 33 -11.61 3.88 -2.36
C TYR A 33 -11.59 3.21 -3.71
N GLU A 34 -10.78 3.73 -4.60
CA GLU A 34 -10.46 3.06 -5.86
C GLU A 34 -9.19 2.24 -5.61
N VAL A 35 -9.20 0.96 -5.95
CA VAL A 35 -8.07 0.07 -5.67
C VAL A 35 -7.45 -0.41 -6.97
N ILE A 36 -6.14 -0.27 -7.06
CA ILE A 36 -5.34 -0.78 -8.17
C ILE A 36 -4.45 -1.86 -7.59
N VAL A 37 -4.46 -3.05 -8.19
CA VAL A 37 -3.72 -4.18 -7.65
C VAL A 37 -2.50 -4.47 -8.51
N ALA A 38 -1.39 -4.76 -7.85
CA ALA A 38 -0.18 -5.26 -8.50
C ALA A 38 0.22 -6.56 -7.79
N PHE A 39 0.69 -7.53 -8.53
CA PHE A 39 0.94 -8.87 -7.98
C PHE A 39 2.42 -9.16 -7.75
N ASP A 40 3.29 -8.24 -8.08
CA ASP A 40 4.72 -8.37 -7.77
C ASP A 40 5.34 -6.98 -7.65
N GLY A 41 6.60 -6.95 -7.20
CA GLY A 41 7.26 -5.68 -6.92
C GLY A 41 7.51 -4.84 -8.17
N LYS A 42 7.80 -5.50 -9.29
CA LYS A 42 8.03 -4.76 -10.54
C LYS A 42 6.75 -4.10 -11.02
N GLU A 43 5.67 -4.85 -11.06
CA GLU A 43 4.37 -4.31 -11.43
C GLU A 43 3.97 -3.19 -10.47
N GLY A 44 4.25 -3.38 -9.18
CA GLY A 44 3.95 -2.38 -8.17
C GLY A 44 4.68 -1.07 -8.43
N LEU A 45 5.99 -1.14 -8.73
CA LEU A 45 6.74 0.07 -9.04
C LEU A 45 6.21 0.76 -10.29
N ASP A 46 5.91 -0.02 -11.33
CA ASP A 46 5.40 0.56 -12.56
C ASP A 46 4.07 1.26 -12.33
N LYS A 47 3.17 0.64 -11.57
CA LYS A 47 1.86 1.25 -11.29
C LYS A 47 1.96 2.43 -10.33
N ALA A 48 2.90 2.40 -9.39
CA ALA A 48 3.11 3.55 -8.53
C ALA A 48 3.50 4.77 -9.35
N ARG A 49 4.31 4.56 -10.37
CA ARG A 49 4.80 5.65 -11.23
C ARG A 49 3.76 6.12 -12.25
N THR A 50 2.93 5.21 -12.76
CA THR A 50 2.01 5.55 -13.85
C THR A 50 0.61 5.89 -13.37
N LYS A 51 0.15 5.32 -12.25
CA LYS A 51 -1.22 5.51 -11.78
C LYS A 51 -1.34 6.57 -10.70
N LYS A 52 -0.25 7.05 -10.16
CA LYS A 52 -0.22 8.12 -9.16
C LYS A 52 -1.17 7.85 -8.00
N PRO A 53 -0.95 6.76 -7.25
CA PRO A 53 -1.84 6.47 -6.13
C PRO A 53 -1.67 7.46 -5.01
N ASP A 54 -2.71 7.59 -4.19
CA ASP A 54 -2.68 8.44 -3.01
C ASP A 54 -2.06 7.74 -1.81
N LEU A 55 -2.04 6.40 -1.84
CA LEU A 55 -1.48 5.60 -0.76
C LEU A 55 -1.13 4.23 -1.32
N ILE A 56 -0.12 3.60 -0.77
CA ILE A 56 0.32 2.27 -1.19
C ILE A 56 0.28 1.32 -0.01
N ILE A 57 -0.32 0.16 -0.22
CA ILE A 57 -0.27 -0.96 0.73
C ILE A 57 0.62 -2.02 0.09
N LEU A 58 1.65 -2.44 0.81
CA LEU A 58 2.73 -3.19 0.21
C LEU A 58 3.10 -4.38 1.08
N ASP A 59 2.98 -5.59 0.52
CA ASP A 59 3.45 -6.79 1.19
C ASP A 59 4.97 -6.87 1.12
N LEU A 60 5.59 -7.32 2.20
CA LEU A 60 7.04 -7.47 2.24
C LEU A 60 7.52 -8.68 1.47
N MET A 61 6.72 -9.75 1.43
CA MET A 61 7.11 -11.02 0.84
C MET A 61 6.60 -11.10 -0.59
N LEU A 62 7.29 -10.43 -1.51
CA LEU A 62 6.87 -10.38 -2.90
C LEU A 62 7.87 -11.10 -3.81
N PRO A 63 7.39 -11.66 -4.92
CA PRO A 63 8.31 -12.17 -5.95
C PRO A 63 8.95 -11.02 -6.72
N LYS A 64 10.04 -11.32 -7.40
CA LYS A 64 10.82 -10.44 -8.26
C LYS A 64 11.60 -9.38 -7.49
N ILE A 65 10.91 -8.38 -6.95
CA ILE A 65 11.53 -7.35 -6.11
C ILE A 65 10.83 -7.37 -4.79
N ASP A 66 11.57 -7.59 -3.69
CA ASP A 66 10.92 -7.68 -2.38
C ASP A 66 10.35 -6.33 -1.93
N GLY A 67 9.41 -6.40 -0.97
CA GLY A 67 8.68 -5.23 -0.56
C GLY A 67 9.53 -4.14 0.09
N TYR A 68 10.58 -4.52 0.82
CA TYR A 68 11.47 -3.52 1.41
C TYR A 68 12.13 -2.68 0.31
N LYS A 69 12.60 -3.36 -0.73
CA LYS A 69 13.26 -2.67 -1.83
C LYS A 69 12.30 -1.76 -2.57
N VAL A 70 11.07 -2.21 -2.81
CA VAL A 70 10.04 -1.37 -3.44
C VAL A 70 9.81 -0.11 -2.61
N CYS A 71 9.62 -0.28 -1.30
CA CYS A 71 9.40 0.84 -0.40
C CYS A 71 10.57 1.82 -0.45
N ARG A 72 11.78 1.30 -0.36
CA ARG A 72 12.97 2.13 -0.37
C ARG A 72 13.10 2.90 -1.68
N MET A 73 12.85 2.24 -2.81
CA MET A 73 12.97 2.91 -4.10
C MET A 73 11.98 4.06 -4.23
N LEU A 74 10.78 3.91 -3.68
CA LEU A 74 9.79 4.98 -3.74
C LEU A 74 10.07 6.08 -2.72
N LYS A 75 10.42 5.71 -1.50
CA LYS A 75 10.61 6.71 -0.44
C LYS A 75 11.86 7.56 -0.64
N PHE A 76 12.84 7.06 -1.35
CA PHE A 76 14.03 7.84 -1.63
C PHE A 76 14.01 8.50 -3.01
N ASP A 77 12.86 8.48 -3.67
CA ASP A 77 12.67 9.19 -4.94
C ASP A 77 11.85 10.44 -4.67
N SER A 78 12.38 11.60 -5.01
CA SER A 78 11.72 12.87 -4.72
C SER A 78 10.34 12.99 -5.34
N LYS A 79 10.08 12.26 -6.42
CA LYS A 79 8.77 12.29 -7.08
C LYS A 79 7.71 11.51 -6.32
N TYR A 80 8.10 10.51 -5.51
CA TYR A 80 7.15 9.58 -4.89
C TYR A 80 7.24 9.54 -3.38
N GLN A 81 8.21 10.24 -2.81
CA GLN A 81 8.48 10.11 -1.37
C GLN A 81 7.32 10.54 -0.48
N ASN A 82 6.42 11.35 -1.00
CA ASN A 82 5.29 11.84 -0.21
C ASN A 82 4.08 10.91 -0.23
N ILE A 83 4.12 9.84 -1.01
CA ILE A 83 3.03 8.87 -1.03
C ILE A 83 3.15 8.01 0.23
N PRO A 84 2.12 7.98 1.10
CA PRO A 84 2.19 7.14 2.30
C PRO A 84 2.24 5.67 1.92
N ILE A 85 3.07 4.91 2.62
CA ILE A 85 3.23 3.48 2.39
C ILE A 85 2.98 2.73 3.69
N ILE A 86 2.03 1.79 3.64
CA ILE A 86 1.77 0.85 4.72
C ILE A 86 2.37 -0.48 4.32
N LEU A 87 3.34 -0.96 5.08
CA LEU A 87 3.87 -2.30 4.88
C LEU A 87 3.01 -3.30 5.62
N PHE A 88 2.67 -4.43 4.99
CA PHE A 88 1.95 -5.47 5.70
C PHE A 88 2.54 -6.83 5.35
N THR A 89 2.57 -7.72 6.35
CA THR A 89 3.22 -9.02 6.17
C THR A 89 2.85 -9.94 7.33
N ALA A 90 3.00 -11.24 7.10
CA ALA A 90 2.88 -12.24 8.16
C ALA A 90 4.06 -12.20 9.13
N ARG A 91 5.16 -11.52 8.78
CA ARG A 91 6.34 -11.44 9.63
C ARG A 91 6.13 -10.41 10.72
N ALA A 92 6.38 -10.81 11.95
CA ALA A 92 6.10 -9.98 13.11
C ALA A 92 7.31 -9.73 13.99
N GLN A 93 8.52 -10.00 13.50
CA GLN A 93 9.71 -9.85 14.30
C GLN A 93 10.15 -8.38 14.39
N ASP A 94 10.75 -8.03 15.51
CA ASP A 94 11.19 -6.65 15.72
C ASP A 94 12.19 -6.19 14.67
N SER A 95 13.05 -7.10 14.21
CA SER A 95 14.03 -6.76 13.18
C SER A 95 13.33 -6.32 11.88
N ASP A 96 12.20 -6.96 11.54
CA ASP A 96 11.46 -6.59 10.34
C ASP A 96 10.82 -5.22 10.48
N LYS A 97 10.33 -4.90 11.68
CA LYS A 97 9.77 -3.58 11.93
C LYS A 97 10.81 -2.49 11.84
N LYS A 98 12.02 -2.77 12.34
CA LYS A 98 13.11 -1.83 12.25
C LYS A 98 13.49 -1.58 10.79
N ILE A 99 13.58 -2.63 9.99
CA ILE A 99 13.89 -2.47 8.57
C ILE A 99 12.81 -1.66 7.87
N GLY A 100 11.54 -1.89 8.22
CA GLY A 100 10.44 -1.10 7.67
C GLY A 100 10.60 0.38 7.95
N LYS A 101 11.02 0.73 9.17
CA LYS A 101 11.33 2.12 9.51
C LYS A 101 12.50 2.65 8.70
N ASP A 102 13.55 1.84 8.57
CA ASP A 102 14.77 2.26 7.87
C ASP A 102 14.50 2.53 6.40
N VAL A 103 13.52 1.87 5.79
CA VAL A 103 13.18 2.14 4.38
C VAL A 103 12.12 3.22 4.22
N GLY A 104 11.70 3.84 5.32
CA GLY A 104 10.84 5.02 5.27
C GLY A 104 9.36 4.76 5.22
N ALA A 105 8.92 3.55 5.59
CA ALA A 105 7.49 3.24 5.62
C ALA A 105 6.76 4.11 6.64
N ASP A 106 5.52 4.46 6.32
CA ASP A 106 4.72 5.30 7.21
C ASP A 106 3.99 4.50 8.28
N PHE A 107 3.76 3.23 8.03
CA PHE A 107 3.13 2.34 9.01
C PHE A 107 3.48 0.90 8.67
N TYR A 108 3.48 0.06 9.68
CA TYR A 108 3.80 -1.36 9.55
C TYR A 108 2.69 -2.14 10.24
N ILE A 109 2.05 -3.06 9.54
CA ILE A 109 0.96 -3.84 10.10
C ILE A 109 1.21 -5.32 9.84
N THR A 110 0.94 -6.18 10.83
CA THR A 110 1.18 -7.61 10.71
C THR A 110 -0.11 -8.35 10.39
N LYS A 111 0.00 -9.38 9.57
CA LYS A 111 -1.11 -10.29 9.28
C LYS A 111 -1.19 -11.35 10.37
N PRO A 112 -2.36 -11.78 10.75
CA PRO A 112 -3.65 -11.25 10.36
C PRO A 112 -3.94 -9.93 11.06
N PHE A 113 -4.72 -9.09 10.43
CA PHE A 113 -5.06 -7.78 11.01
C PHE A 113 -6.56 -7.55 10.93
N GLU A 114 -7.05 -6.69 11.84
CA GLU A 114 -8.44 -6.28 11.81
C GLU A 114 -8.63 -5.29 10.68
N PRO A 115 -9.65 -5.47 9.82
CA PRO A 115 -9.90 -4.51 8.75
C PRO A 115 -10.07 -3.07 9.26
N SER A 116 -10.64 -2.90 10.44
CA SER A 116 -10.82 -1.56 11.01
C SER A 116 -9.48 -0.87 11.30
N VAL A 117 -8.47 -1.64 11.72
CA VAL A 117 -7.15 -1.08 11.98
C VAL A 117 -6.53 -0.53 10.69
N LEU A 118 -6.64 -1.29 9.62
CA LEU A 118 -6.12 -0.85 8.32
C LEU A 118 -6.88 0.38 7.83
N LEU A 119 -8.20 0.35 7.90
CA LEU A 119 -9.03 1.47 7.43
C LEU A 119 -8.77 2.73 8.22
N ASP A 120 -8.63 2.62 9.54
CA ASP A 120 -8.35 3.78 10.38
C ASP A 120 -7.00 4.39 10.01
N LYS A 121 -6.00 3.56 9.77
CA LYS A 121 -4.69 4.07 9.41
C LYS A 121 -4.70 4.72 8.03
N ILE A 122 -5.44 4.15 7.09
CA ILE A 122 -5.58 4.75 5.77
C ILE A 122 -6.18 6.14 5.89
N ARG A 123 -7.26 6.29 6.66
CA ARG A 123 -7.89 7.59 6.86
C ARG A 123 -6.93 8.57 7.49
N GLU A 124 -6.20 8.12 8.48
CA GLU A 124 -5.23 8.98 9.16
C GLU A 124 -4.16 9.48 8.19
N LEU A 125 -3.59 8.58 7.40
CA LEU A 125 -2.52 8.93 6.48
C LEU A 125 -3.02 9.80 5.33
N LEU A 126 -4.25 9.61 4.90
CA LEU A 126 -4.85 10.43 3.85
C LEU A 126 -5.49 11.70 4.41
N LYS A 127 -5.47 11.88 5.72
CA LYS A 127 -6.02 13.06 6.39
C LYS A 127 -7.51 13.24 6.13
N GLU A 128 -8.21 12.14 6.25
CA GLU A 128 -9.67 12.14 6.06
C GLU A 128 -10.43 12.14 7.37
#